data_15eaabd401a8b3dea6dbf7b648c5ef3f
#
_entry.id   15eaabd401a8b3dea6dbf7b648c5ef3f
#
_cell.length_a   1.000
_cell.length_b   1.000
_cell.length_c   1.000
_cell.angle_alpha   90.00
_cell.angle_beta   90.00
_cell.angle_gamma   90.00
#
_symmetry.space_group_name_H-M   'P 1'
#
loop_
_entity.id
_entity.type
_entity.pdbx_description
1 polymer ?
#
loop_
_entity_poly.entity_id
_entity_poly.type
_entity_poly.pdbx_seq_one_letter_code
_entity_poly.pdbx_strand_id
1 'polypeptide(L)'
;DGREYVFAEKNIPSAPATPILTALCEKTIAGLQWPNYRSQRWGHEHATFVRPVRWICCLLGEDVVPVSFADVTSGNTTRGHRVLGPGDHVVASPAVYEQVLEDAGVLSAERRREAILAGIAEVEAARPGCHVDTPKKVFEEVINLCEWPTVLVGTFDEEFLKVPHEIICESMLTNQRYFPIYDGEGKLTREFVVVSNSKPENAERVIDGNERVVRARLDDAKFFYEEDLKISLDEFRERLAKVAFQEKLGSVLAKSERIEQLALAIAREAHLGAHLAADAGRAAHLCKADLVSNAVVEFTSQQGVMGGYYATAMGENDEVAHAIRDHYRPRFAGDELPEGTAGCIVACADKLDTIAGIFAIGEPPTGSSDPYALRRAAIGIINILRDRLPNRGFPQGEEWTEEFCRFTAEERFFQRCPETVYLDFELGMPVLAIRSGKKTTFFYLDKPISLAPNTEF
;
A
#
# COMPACT_ATOMS: atom_id res chain seq x y z
N ASP A 1 -56.78 -1.76 15.32
CA ASP A 1 -56.99 -2.35 13.96
C ASP A 1 -57.97 -3.54 13.95
N GLY A 2 -58.49 -4.02 15.10
CA GLY A 2 -59.45 -5.09 15.20
C GLY A 2 -58.98 -6.47 14.71
N ARG A 3 -57.68 -6.67 14.57
CA ARG A 3 -57.12 -7.96 14.17
C ARG A 3 -56.68 -8.69 15.43
N GLU A 4 -57.09 -9.94 15.54
CA GLU A 4 -56.61 -10.85 16.59
C GLU A 4 -55.23 -11.39 16.22
N TYR A 5 -54.29 -11.31 17.19
CA TYR A 5 -52.95 -11.86 17.04
C TYR A 5 -52.75 -12.97 18.06
N VAL A 6 -52.12 -14.06 17.64
CA VAL A 6 -51.72 -15.12 18.53
C VAL A 6 -50.36 -14.79 19.10
N PHE A 7 -50.27 -14.66 20.43
CA PHE A 7 -49.02 -14.49 21.17
C PHE A 7 -48.65 -15.78 21.84
N ALA A 8 -47.36 -16.16 21.76
CA ALA A 8 -46.81 -17.23 22.55
C ALA A 8 -45.85 -16.64 23.59
N GLU A 9 -46.13 -16.80 24.86
CA GLU A 9 -45.23 -16.43 25.94
C GLU A 9 -44.38 -17.65 26.31
N LYS A 10 -43.05 -17.55 26.14
CA LYS A 10 -42.11 -18.58 26.52
C LYS A 10 -41.36 -18.12 27.77
N ASN A 11 -41.68 -18.72 28.90
CA ASN A 11 -40.90 -18.48 30.11
C ASN A 11 -39.58 -19.26 30.03
N ILE A 12 -38.48 -18.54 29.90
CA ILE A 12 -37.13 -19.12 29.93
C ILE A 12 -36.57 -18.89 31.32
N PRO A 13 -36.36 -19.95 32.11
CA PRO A 13 -35.77 -19.79 33.43
C PRO A 13 -34.39 -19.17 33.37
N SER A 14 -34.06 -18.30 34.30
CA SER A 14 -32.74 -17.72 34.44
C SER A 14 -31.69 -18.81 34.68
N ALA A 15 -30.58 -18.73 33.99
CA ALA A 15 -29.43 -19.61 34.19
C ALA A 15 -28.25 -18.80 34.76
N PRO A 16 -27.36 -19.43 35.54
CA PRO A 16 -26.13 -18.78 35.99
C PRO A 16 -25.29 -18.27 34.80
N ALA A 17 -24.81 -17.04 34.88
CA ALA A 17 -24.05 -16.42 33.79
C ALA A 17 -22.67 -17.08 33.61
N THR A 18 -22.01 -17.47 34.68
CA THR A 18 -20.63 -18.01 34.65
C THR A 18 -20.44 -19.19 33.69
N PRO A 19 -21.25 -20.27 33.72
CA PRO A 19 -21.08 -21.39 32.78
C PRO A 19 -21.31 -20.99 31.33
N ILE A 20 -22.22 -20.04 31.08
CA ILE A 20 -22.50 -19.52 29.73
C ILE A 20 -21.32 -18.74 29.23
N LEU A 21 -20.74 -17.85 30.05
CA LEU A 21 -19.57 -17.05 29.72
C LEU A 21 -18.33 -17.93 29.51
N THR A 22 -18.11 -18.93 30.34
CA THR A 22 -17.02 -19.91 30.17
C THR A 22 -17.09 -20.52 28.78
N ALA A 23 -18.19 -21.15 28.42
CA ALA A 23 -18.36 -21.81 27.13
C ALA A 23 -18.26 -20.82 25.96
N LEU A 24 -18.79 -19.62 26.11
CA LEU A 24 -18.73 -18.57 25.08
C LEU A 24 -17.31 -18.09 24.87
N CYS A 25 -16.56 -17.78 25.92
CA CYS A 25 -15.17 -17.29 25.83
C CYS A 25 -14.24 -18.36 25.22
N GLU A 26 -14.34 -19.61 25.70
CA GLU A 26 -13.54 -20.73 25.15
C GLU A 26 -13.82 -20.94 23.66
N LYS A 27 -15.10 -20.97 23.27
CA LYS A 27 -15.48 -21.08 21.85
C LYS A 27 -15.01 -19.90 21.03
N THR A 28 -15.08 -18.69 21.58
CA THR A 28 -14.64 -17.46 20.86
C THR A 28 -13.13 -17.49 20.63
N ILE A 29 -12.33 -17.78 21.67
CA ILE A 29 -10.87 -17.84 21.55
C ILE A 29 -10.46 -18.92 20.57
N ALA A 30 -11.04 -20.12 20.65
CA ALA A 30 -10.75 -21.22 19.74
C ALA A 30 -11.20 -20.95 18.29
N GLY A 31 -12.24 -20.12 18.12
CA GLY A 31 -12.79 -19.76 16.80
C GLY A 31 -12.09 -18.60 16.09
N LEU A 32 -11.14 -17.93 16.73
CA LEU A 32 -10.40 -16.85 16.10
C LEU A 32 -9.57 -17.37 14.91
N GLN A 33 -9.74 -16.72 13.76
CA GLN A 33 -9.03 -17.04 12.53
C GLN A 33 -8.00 -15.95 12.21
N TRP A 34 -6.83 -16.38 11.75
CA TRP A 34 -5.70 -15.52 11.43
C TRP A 34 -5.32 -15.69 9.95
N PRO A 35 -6.14 -15.23 8.98
CA PRO A 35 -6.03 -15.61 7.57
C PRO A 35 -4.70 -15.22 6.90
N ASN A 36 -4.07 -14.14 7.33
CA ASN A 36 -2.83 -13.65 6.75
C ASN A 36 -1.63 -13.76 7.70
N TYR A 37 -1.79 -14.41 8.84
CA TYR A 37 -0.75 -14.55 9.84
C TYR A 37 -0.37 -16.01 10.03
N ARG A 38 0.89 -16.24 10.24
CA ARG A 38 1.39 -17.53 10.71
C ARG A 38 1.06 -17.64 12.19
N SER A 39 0.00 -18.37 12.51
CA SER A 39 -0.27 -18.76 13.89
C SER A 39 0.84 -19.68 14.40
N GLN A 40 1.12 -19.58 15.69
CA GLN A 40 2.15 -20.39 16.36
C GLN A 40 1.51 -21.50 17.19
N ARG A 41 2.15 -22.64 17.21
CA ARG A 41 1.92 -23.73 18.17
C ARG A 41 2.99 -23.67 19.24
N TRP A 42 2.64 -24.05 20.44
CA TRP A 42 3.60 -24.10 21.54
C TRP A 42 3.30 -25.30 22.46
N GLY A 43 4.35 -25.76 23.15
CA GLY A 43 4.26 -26.89 24.07
C GLY A 43 3.77 -28.16 23.36
N HIS A 44 2.97 -28.96 24.07
CA HIS A 44 2.36 -30.20 23.57
C HIS A 44 0.92 -29.96 23.06
N GLU A 45 0.44 -28.73 23.13
CA GLU A 45 -0.93 -28.38 22.75
C GLU A 45 -1.08 -28.29 21.23
N HIS A 46 -2.27 -28.64 20.73
CA HIS A 46 -2.64 -28.47 19.34
C HIS A 46 -3.26 -27.11 19.03
N ALA A 47 -3.48 -26.30 20.06
CA ALA A 47 -4.00 -24.95 19.92
C ALA A 47 -3.03 -24.05 19.14
N THR A 48 -3.59 -23.17 18.33
CA THR A 48 -2.84 -22.17 17.54
C THR A 48 -3.34 -20.78 17.86
N PHE A 49 -2.41 -19.85 18.02
CA PHE A 49 -2.70 -18.44 18.23
C PHE A 49 -1.60 -17.59 17.58
N VAL A 50 -1.85 -16.29 17.37
CA VAL A 50 -0.84 -15.40 16.78
C VAL A 50 0.45 -15.32 17.62
N ARG A 51 0.31 -15.45 18.92
CA ARG A 51 1.41 -15.57 19.90
C ARG A 51 1.01 -16.57 21.00
N PRO A 52 1.97 -17.25 21.65
CA PRO A 52 1.66 -18.11 22.79
C PRO A 52 0.92 -17.36 23.88
N VAL A 53 -0.27 -17.85 24.24
CA VAL A 53 -1.06 -17.31 25.36
C VAL A 53 -0.40 -17.75 26.68
N ARG A 54 -0.15 -16.84 27.58
CA ARG A 54 0.56 -17.09 28.84
C ARG A 54 -0.29 -16.88 30.08
N TRP A 55 -1.34 -16.09 29.98
CA TRP A 55 -2.34 -15.86 31.03
C TRP A 55 -3.64 -15.42 30.41
N ILE A 56 -4.71 -15.63 31.16
CA ILE A 56 -6.06 -15.15 30.86
C ILE A 56 -6.59 -14.49 32.11
N CYS A 57 -6.99 -13.23 32.05
CA CYS A 57 -7.74 -12.56 33.12
C CYS A 57 -9.18 -12.47 32.66
N CYS A 58 -10.09 -13.13 33.41
CA CYS A 58 -11.51 -13.15 33.08
C CYS A 58 -12.37 -13.05 34.34
N LEU A 59 -13.11 -11.94 34.46
CA LEU A 59 -13.90 -11.62 35.65
C LEU A 59 -15.35 -11.26 35.30
N LEU A 60 -16.27 -11.64 36.16
CA LEU A 60 -17.64 -11.15 36.20
C LEU A 60 -17.89 -10.52 37.55
N GLY A 61 -17.88 -9.20 37.67
CA GLY A 61 -17.79 -8.52 38.95
C GLY A 61 -16.46 -8.83 39.65
N GLU A 62 -16.50 -9.42 40.83
CA GLU A 62 -15.29 -9.84 41.58
C GLU A 62 -14.98 -11.33 41.38
N ASP A 63 -15.88 -12.10 40.75
CA ASP A 63 -15.74 -13.52 40.56
C ASP A 63 -14.95 -13.87 39.30
N VAL A 64 -14.05 -14.87 39.41
CA VAL A 64 -13.31 -15.40 38.26
C VAL A 64 -14.24 -16.28 37.42
N VAL A 65 -14.35 -15.99 36.16
CA VAL A 65 -14.99 -16.86 35.17
C VAL A 65 -13.93 -17.85 34.67
N PRO A 66 -14.07 -19.17 34.94
CA PRO A 66 -13.09 -20.17 34.59
C PRO A 66 -13.09 -20.43 33.07
N VAL A 67 -12.12 -19.85 32.36
CA VAL A 67 -11.90 -19.99 30.91
C VAL A 67 -10.58 -20.69 30.70
N SER A 68 -10.56 -21.72 29.87
CA SER A 68 -9.35 -22.48 29.55
C SER A 68 -9.03 -22.37 28.06
N PHE A 69 -7.74 -22.18 27.74
CA PHE A 69 -7.23 -22.24 26.37
C PHE A 69 -5.80 -22.79 26.38
N ALA A 70 -5.57 -23.87 25.64
CA ALA A 70 -4.33 -24.63 25.68
C ALA A 70 -4.00 -25.06 27.13
N ASP A 71 -2.84 -24.75 27.64
CA ASP A 71 -2.36 -25.04 28.98
C ASP A 71 -2.63 -23.94 30.01
N VAL A 72 -3.43 -22.92 29.63
CA VAL A 72 -3.73 -21.77 30.51
C VAL A 72 -5.18 -21.77 30.96
N THR A 73 -5.38 -21.58 32.25
CA THR A 73 -6.69 -21.31 32.85
C THR A 73 -6.74 -19.89 33.41
N SER A 74 -7.87 -19.22 33.26
CA SER A 74 -8.08 -17.85 33.72
C SER A 74 -7.96 -17.67 35.23
N GLY A 75 -7.55 -16.47 35.60
CA GLY A 75 -7.54 -15.99 36.97
C GLY A 75 -7.97 -14.51 37.03
N ASN A 76 -7.67 -13.89 38.16
CA ASN A 76 -7.87 -12.46 38.41
C ASN A 76 -6.54 -11.67 38.33
N THR A 77 -5.51 -12.21 37.69
CA THR A 77 -4.24 -11.55 37.54
C THR A 77 -3.97 -11.20 36.09
N THR A 78 -3.30 -10.06 35.85
CA THR A 78 -2.76 -9.65 34.56
C THR A 78 -1.28 -9.36 34.71
N ARG A 79 -0.58 -9.10 33.59
CA ARG A 79 0.83 -8.71 33.60
C ARG A 79 0.97 -7.31 33.03
N GLY A 80 1.87 -6.57 33.66
CA GLY A 80 2.25 -5.23 33.22
C GLY A 80 3.39 -5.23 32.22
N HIS A 81 3.87 -4.01 31.95
CA HIS A 81 5.05 -3.78 31.12
C HIS A 81 6.26 -4.50 31.71
N ARG A 82 6.98 -5.26 30.88
CA ARG A 82 8.07 -6.14 31.31
C ARG A 82 9.15 -5.43 32.14
N VAL A 83 9.36 -4.13 31.91
CA VAL A 83 10.43 -3.33 32.53
C VAL A 83 9.87 -2.31 33.51
N LEU A 84 8.75 -1.64 33.18
CA LEU A 84 8.17 -0.57 34.01
C LEU A 84 7.31 -1.12 35.16
N GLY A 85 6.56 -2.20 34.91
CA GLY A 85 5.67 -2.85 35.87
C GLY A 85 5.79 -4.37 35.77
N PRO A 86 6.97 -4.96 36.11
CA PRO A 86 7.17 -6.41 35.97
C PRO A 86 6.36 -7.20 37.02
N GLY A 87 5.95 -8.40 36.62
CA GLY A 87 5.24 -9.33 37.51
C GLY A 87 3.76 -9.41 37.25
N ASP A 88 3.07 -10.09 38.17
CA ASP A 88 1.63 -10.30 38.12
C ASP A 88 0.94 -9.23 38.97
N HIS A 89 -0.15 -8.66 38.44
CA HIS A 89 -0.96 -7.61 39.08
C HIS A 89 -2.36 -8.11 39.26
N VAL A 90 -2.88 -7.98 40.48
CA VAL A 90 -4.25 -8.45 40.83
C VAL A 90 -5.28 -7.44 40.32
N VAL A 91 -6.26 -7.92 39.59
CA VAL A 91 -7.42 -7.18 39.14
C VAL A 91 -8.59 -7.57 40.04
N ALA A 92 -9.01 -6.68 40.92
CA ALA A 92 -10.10 -6.94 41.86
C ALA A 92 -11.48 -7.02 41.20
N SER A 93 -11.67 -6.22 40.16
CA SER A 93 -12.90 -6.20 39.35
C SER A 93 -12.61 -5.56 37.96
N PRO A 94 -13.48 -5.76 36.95
CA PRO A 94 -13.37 -5.12 35.65
C PRO A 94 -13.31 -3.60 35.72
N ALA A 95 -13.92 -2.97 36.71
CA ALA A 95 -13.96 -1.52 36.87
C ALA A 95 -12.59 -0.89 37.15
N VAL A 96 -11.63 -1.63 37.70
CA VAL A 96 -10.28 -1.16 37.99
C VAL A 96 -9.22 -1.67 37.01
N TYR A 97 -9.61 -2.41 35.98
CA TYR A 97 -8.68 -3.08 35.08
C TYR A 97 -7.75 -2.12 34.38
N GLU A 98 -8.27 -1.04 33.81
CA GLU A 98 -7.46 -0.04 33.10
C GLU A 98 -6.49 0.67 34.04
N GLN A 99 -6.92 0.98 35.28
CA GLN A 99 -6.03 1.61 36.26
C GLN A 99 -4.90 0.66 36.69
N VAL A 100 -5.21 -0.62 36.89
CA VAL A 100 -4.20 -1.65 37.21
C VAL A 100 -3.19 -1.78 36.08
N LEU A 101 -3.61 -1.74 34.83
CA LEU A 101 -2.73 -1.77 33.68
C LEU A 101 -1.85 -0.52 33.61
N GLU A 102 -2.41 0.66 33.84
CA GLU A 102 -1.66 1.92 33.83
C GLU A 102 -0.61 1.95 34.94
N ASP A 103 -0.97 1.56 36.14
CA ASP A 103 -0.04 1.45 37.29
C ASP A 103 1.07 0.42 37.02
N ALA A 104 0.76 -0.58 36.20
CA ALA A 104 1.70 -1.59 35.72
C ALA A 104 2.46 -1.19 34.44
N GLY A 105 2.40 0.07 34.00
CA GLY A 105 3.12 0.58 32.84
C GLY A 105 2.54 0.22 31.48
N VAL A 106 1.23 -0.01 31.41
CA VAL A 106 0.51 -0.32 30.16
C VAL A 106 -0.65 0.66 29.98
N LEU A 107 -0.54 1.55 29.02
CA LEU A 107 -1.59 2.51 28.66
C LEU A 107 -2.60 1.90 27.68
N SER A 108 -3.86 2.39 27.71
CA SER A 108 -4.84 2.09 26.68
C SER A 108 -4.38 2.61 25.31
N ALA A 109 -4.95 2.07 24.22
CA ALA A 109 -4.57 2.50 22.86
C ALA A 109 -4.80 4.00 22.63
N GLU A 110 -5.89 4.54 23.17
CA GLU A 110 -6.24 5.95 23.10
C GLU A 110 -5.19 6.81 23.81
N ARG A 111 -4.81 6.44 25.02
CA ARG A 111 -3.79 7.16 25.80
C ARG A 111 -2.39 7.05 25.19
N ARG A 112 -2.06 5.90 24.57
CA ARG A 112 -0.81 5.77 23.81
C ARG A 112 -0.77 6.71 22.61
N ARG A 113 -1.90 6.81 21.88
CA ARG A 113 -2.05 7.75 20.77
C ARG A 113 -1.83 9.19 21.23
N GLU A 114 -2.50 9.60 22.31
CA GLU A 114 -2.38 10.94 22.88
C GLU A 114 -0.93 11.25 23.30
N ALA A 115 -0.27 10.31 23.98
CA ALA A 115 1.11 10.47 24.43
C ALA A 115 2.09 10.59 23.25
N ILE A 116 1.91 9.80 22.18
CA ILE A 116 2.76 9.90 20.98
C ILE A 116 2.53 11.25 20.28
N LEU A 117 1.28 11.68 20.09
CA LEU A 117 0.97 12.98 19.46
C LEU A 117 1.50 14.16 20.29
N ALA A 118 1.37 14.11 21.61
CA ALA A 118 1.93 15.12 22.50
C ALA A 118 3.47 15.20 22.37
N GLY A 119 4.14 14.06 22.39
CA GLY A 119 5.59 14.01 22.22
C GLY A 119 6.05 14.50 20.83
N ILE A 120 5.30 14.19 19.77
CA ILE A 120 5.58 14.73 18.42
C ILE A 120 5.41 16.25 18.41
N ALA A 121 4.34 16.76 19.01
CA ALA A 121 4.11 18.20 19.10
C ALA A 121 5.25 18.93 19.87
N GLU A 122 5.81 18.32 20.90
CA GLU A 122 7.00 18.83 21.61
C GLU A 122 8.24 18.87 20.71
N VAL A 123 8.43 17.82 19.88
CA VAL A 123 9.52 17.76 18.88
C VAL A 123 9.40 18.88 17.87
N GLU A 124 8.20 19.10 17.32
CA GLU A 124 7.93 20.17 16.35
C GLU A 124 8.06 21.58 16.99
N ALA A 125 7.56 21.76 18.21
CA ALA A 125 7.70 23.01 18.95
C ALA A 125 9.17 23.40 19.21
N ALA A 126 10.03 22.41 19.44
CA ALA A 126 11.47 22.61 19.62
C ALA A 126 12.21 22.90 18.29
N ARG A 127 11.52 22.73 17.13
CA ARG A 127 12.09 22.88 15.77
C ARG A 127 11.15 23.75 14.91
N PRO A 128 11.13 25.07 15.10
CA PRO A 128 10.20 25.96 14.40
C PRO A 128 10.24 25.75 12.87
N GLY A 129 9.07 25.49 12.28
CA GLY A 129 8.92 25.23 10.84
C GLY A 129 9.13 23.79 10.40
N CYS A 130 9.62 22.91 11.27
CA CYS A 130 9.72 21.48 10.94
C CYS A 130 8.39 20.76 11.16
N HIS A 131 8.21 19.66 10.42
CA HIS A 131 7.05 18.77 10.52
C HIS A 131 7.48 17.31 10.57
N VAL A 132 6.86 16.53 11.46
CA VAL A 132 7.05 15.09 11.58
C VAL A 132 6.02 14.38 10.71
N ASP A 133 6.46 13.68 9.66
CA ASP A 133 5.57 12.91 8.81
C ASP A 133 5.13 11.62 9.50
N THR A 134 3.83 11.49 9.75
CA THR A 134 3.22 10.35 10.44
C THR A 134 2.18 9.65 9.55
N PRO A 135 2.60 8.86 8.54
CA PRO A 135 1.65 8.18 7.67
C PRO A 135 0.70 7.32 8.49
N LYS A 136 -0.60 7.50 8.27
CA LYS A 136 -1.68 6.89 9.08
C LYS A 136 -1.46 5.40 9.36
N LYS A 137 -1.08 4.63 8.34
CA LYS A 137 -0.87 3.18 8.48
C LYS A 137 0.26 2.85 9.46
N VAL A 138 1.40 3.55 9.33
CA VAL A 138 2.57 3.34 10.21
C VAL A 138 2.28 3.82 11.62
N PHE A 139 1.60 4.96 11.76
CA PHE A 139 1.21 5.50 13.04
C PHE A 139 0.30 4.56 13.83
N GLU A 140 -0.73 3.98 13.18
CA GLU A 140 -1.61 2.97 13.80
C GLU A 140 -0.85 1.70 14.21
N GLU A 141 0.15 1.28 13.44
CA GLU A 141 1.02 0.17 13.84
C GLU A 141 1.83 0.54 15.09
N VAL A 142 2.46 1.72 15.14
CA VAL A 142 3.30 2.16 16.25
C VAL A 142 2.54 2.21 17.56
N ILE A 143 1.30 2.70 17.57
CA ILE A 143 0.44 2.71 18.75
C ILE A 143 0.30 1.29 19.35
N ASN A 144 0.29 0.26 18.50
CA ASN A 144 0.12 -1.12 18.92
C ASN A 144 1.43 -1.89 19.15
N LEU A 145 2.59 -1.27 18.86
CA LEU A 145 3.91 -1.85 19.10
C LEU A 145 4.50 -1.50 20.47
N CYS A 146 3.93 -0.55 21.18
CA CYS A 146 4.38 -0.11 22.49
C CYS A 146 3.26 -0.20 23.54
N GLU A 147 3.64 -0.26 24.79
CA GLU A 147 2.74 -0.28 25.97
C GLU A 147 2.79 1.06 26.70
N TRP A 148 4.00 1.67 26.74
CA TRP A 148 4.25 2.97 27.36
C TRP A 148 5.18 3.80 26.44
N PRO A 149 4.62 4.54 25.48
CA PRO A 149 5.41 5.25 24.49
C PRO A 149 6.18 6.43 25.07
N THR A 150 7.44 6.53 24.64
CA THR A 150 8.28 7.73 24.83
C THR A 150 8.82 8.16 23.48
N VAL A 151 8.56 9.40 23.10
CA VAL A 151 9.01 9.98 21.84
C VAL A 151 10.45 10.46 21.99
N LEU A 152 11.34 9.97 21.13
CA LEU A 152 12.77 10.30 21.12
C LEU A 152 13.15 10.78 19.72
N VAL A 153 14.21 11.57 19.60
CA VAL A 153 14.76 12.02 18.32
C VAL A 153 16.17 11.46 18.15
N GLY A 154 16.37 10.76 17.04
CA GLY A 154 17.68 10.31 16.58
C GLY A 154 18.13 11.07 15.34
N THR A 155 19.40 10.89 14.98
CA THR A 155 20.05 11.52 13.83
C THR A 155 20.80 10.50 12.98
N PHE A 156 21.04 10.84 11.72
CA PHE A 156 21.96 10.11 10.85
C PHE A 156 22.95 11.09 10.18
N ASP A 157 24.00 10.55 9.56
CA ASP A 157 25.04 11.35 8.96
C ASP A 157 24.50 12.10 7.72
N GLU A 158 24.88 13.37 7.59
CA GLU A 158 24.41 14.27 6.52
C GLU A 158 24.71 13.73 5.11
N GLU A 159 25.75 12.92 4.95
CA GLU A 159 26.11 12.34 3.66
C GLU A 159 25.02 11.47 3.05
N PHE A 160 24.15 10.86 3.87
CA PHE A 160 23.02 10.06 3.39
C PHE A 160 21.91 10.88 2.72
N LEU A 161 21.83 12.17 2.98
CA LEU A 161 20.89 13.06 2.28
C LEU A 161 21.17 13.19 0.78
N LYS A 162 22.29 12.64 0.28
CA LYS A 162 22.58 12.52 -1.17
C LYS A 162 21.85 11.36 -1.82
N VAL A 163 21.39 10.39 -1.03
CA VAL A 163 20.53 9.30 -1.52
C VAL A 163 19.11 9.82 -1.70
N PRO A 164 18.35 9.35 -2.69
CA PRO A 164 16.95 9.73 -2.85
C PRO A 164 16.17 9.61 -1.55
N HIS A 165 15.45 10.68 -1.18
CA HIS A 165 14.79 10.76 0.13
C HIS A 165 13.71 9.68 0.30
N GLU A 166 13.10 9.22 -0.78
CA GLU A 166 12.10 8.16 -0.76
C GLU A 166 12.66 6.83 -0.24
N ILE A 167 13.91 6.50 -0.59
CA ILE A 167 14.59 5.29 -0.06
C ILE A 167 14.88 5.47 1.43
N ILE A 168 15.34 6.65 1.83
CA ILE A 168 15.62 6.97 3.24
C ILE A 168 14.33 6.84 4.05
N CYS A 169 13.24 7.46 3.58
CA CYS A 169 11.93 7.42 4.23
C CYS A 169 11.37 5.99 4.29
N GLU A 170 11.49 5.20 3.21
CA GLU A 170 11.05 3.81 3.22
C GLU A 170 11.82 2.97 4.23
N SER A 171 13.14 3.12 4.28
CA SER A 171 13.99 2.45 5.27
C SER A 171 13.57 2.78 6.70
N MET A 172 13.23 4.02 6.98
CA MET A 172 12.75 4.47 8.29
C MET A 172 11.32 4.02 8.58
N LEU A 173 10.38 4.35 7.71
CA LEU A 173 8.95 4.11 7.95
C LEU A 173 8.58 2.63 7.86
N THR A 174 9.01 1.95 6.78
CA THR A 174 8.54 0.59 6.48
C THR A 174 9.30 -0.46 7.29
N ASN A 175 10.61 -0.28 7.48
CA ASN A 175 11.42 -1.28 8.15
C ASN A 175 11.52 -1.05 9.66
N GLN A 176 11.64 0.21 10.10
CA GLN A 176 11.92 0.57 11.47
C GLN A 176 10.77 1.23 12.22
N ARG A 177 9.74 1.71 11.52
CA ARG A 177 8.62 2.48 12.11
C ARG A 177 9.08 3.79 12.75
N TYR A 178 10.14 4.40 12.20
CA TYR A 178 10.58 5.74 12.57
C TYR A 178 9.93 6.77 11.67
N PHE A 179 9.66 7.96 12.21
CA PHE A 179 9.00 9.02 11.48
C PHE A 179 10.03 10.06 11.02
N PRO A 180 10.13 10.35 9.72
CA PRO A 180 11.02 11.37 9.19
C PRO A 180 10.58 12.77 9.60
N ILE A 181 11.54 13.68 9.73
CA ILE A 181 11.31 15.09 10.01
C ILE A 181 11.67 15.90 8.77
N TYR A 182 10.74 16.73 8.32
CA TYR A 182 10.93 17.66 7.21
C TYR A 182 11.08 19.09 7.74
N ASP A 183 11.89 19.90 7.06
CA ASP A 183 12.02 21.32 7.35
C ASP A 183 10.87 22.16 6.78
N GLY A 184 10.90 23.49 7.01
CA GLY A 184 9.88 24.42 6.54
C GLY A 184 9.81 24.59 5.01
N GLU A 185 10.79 24.07 4.28
CA GLU A 185 10.81 24.02 2.81
C GLU A 185 10.32 22.66 2.28
N GLY A 186 9.96 21.73 3.17
CA GLY A 186 9.55 20.38 2.81
C GLY A 186 10.71 19.44 2.44
N LYS A 187 11.94 19.78 2.80
CA LYS A 187 13.11 18.92 2.62
C LYS A 187 13.31 18.01 3.80
N LEU A 188 13.68 16.76 3.52
CA LEU A 188 14.03 15.80 4.55
C LEU A 188 15.25 16.30 5.35
N THR A 189 15.11 16.32 6.67
CA THR A 189 16.24 16.59 7.58
C THR A 189 16.98 15.30 7.89
N ARG A 190 18.12 15.41 8.60
CA ARG A 190 18.85 14.23 9.09
C ARG A 190 18.32 13.69 10.42
N GLU A 191 17.21 14.21 10.91
CA GLU A 191 16.60 13.80 12.17
C GLU A 191 15.37 12.92 11.91
N PHE A 192 15.09 12.03 12.84
CA PHE A 192 13.92 11.15 12.80
C PHE A 192 13.37 10.91 14.20
N VAL A 193 12.08 10.64 14.27
CA VAL A 193 11.41 10.31 15.53
C VAL A 193 11.35 8.80 15.73
N VAL A 194 11.70 8.37 16.94
CA VAL A 194 11.54 6.99 17.43
C VAL A 194 10.54 6.98 18.56
N VAL A 195 9.57 6.08 18.52
CA VAL A 195 8.69 5.80 19.65
C VAL A 195 9.22 4.62 20.42
N SER A 196 9.81 4.89 21.58
CA SER A 196 10.41 3.90 22.44
C SER A 196 9.39 3.30 23.42
N ASN A 197 9.54 2.01 23.74
CA ASN A 197 8.82 1.31 24.80
C ASN A 197 9.77 0.98 25.98
N SER A 198 10.57 1.94 26.38
CA SER A 198 11.65 1.78 27.37
C SER A 198 11.56 2.84 28.45
N LYS A 199 12.30 2.64 29.55
CA LYS A 199 12.42 3.65 30.61
C LYS A 199 13.07 4.94 30.06
N PRO A 200 12.56 6.13 30.46
CA PRO A 200 13.15 7.41 30.04
C PRO A 200 14.64 7.54 30.34
N GLU A 201 15.13 6.94 31.44
CA GLU A 201 16.55 6.99 31.81
C GLU A 201 17.45 6.26 30.79
N ASN A 202 16.90 5.43 29.95
CA ASN A 202 17.61 4.72 28.88
C ASN A 202 17.59 5.44 27.54
N ALA A 203 17.03 6.66 27.46
CA ALA A 203 16.79 7.38 26.20
C ALA A 203 18.06 7.48 25.34
N GLU A 204 19.18 7.91 25.88
CA GLU A 204 20.47 8.03 25.16
C GLU A 204 20.92 6.69 24.55
N ARG A 205 20.82 5.61 25.33
CA ARG A 205 21.19 4.27 24.84
C ARG A 205 20.24 3.75 23.78
N VAL A 206 18.95 4.08 23.90
CA VAL A 206 17.93 3.73 22.91
C VAL A 206 18.20 4.50 21.62
N ILE A 207 18.46 5.79 21.69
CA ILE A 207 18.80 6.63 20.53
C ILE A 207 20.04 6.07 19.82
N ASP A 208 21.17 5.89 20.53
CA ASP A 208 22.41 5.35 19.96
C ASP A 208 22.19 4.00 19.27
N GLY A 209 21.38 3.11 19.88
CA GLY A 209 21.03 1.83 19.27
C GLY A 209 20.23 1.97 17.97
N ASN A 210 19.27 2.88 17.93
CA ASN A 210 18.44 3.11 16.75
C ASN A 210 19.20 3.85 15.64
N GLU A 211 20.07 4.81 15.98
CA GLU A 211 20.94 5.50 15.02
C GLU A 211 21.90 4.52 14.33
N ARG A 212 22.45 3.53 15.06
CA ARG A 212 23.29 2.47 14.45
C ARG A 212 22.49 1.62 13.45
N VAL A 213 21.24 1.28 13.77
CA VAL A 213 20.39 0.51 12.86
C VAL A 213 20.06 1.32 11.60
N VAL A 214 19.71 2.60 11.75
CA VAL A 214 19.45 3.49 10.60
C VAL A 214 20.71 3.63 9.76
N ARG A 215 21.87 3.91 10.37
CA ARG A 215 23.14 4.03 9.65
C ARG A 215 23.43 2.80 8.79
N ALA A 216 23.36 1.59 9.36
CA ALA A 216 23.60 0.36 8.60
C ALA A 216 22.66 0.21 7.40
N ARG A 217 21.37 0.57 7.55
CA ARG A 217 20.38 0.53 6.46
C ARG A 217 20.65 1.58 5.39
N LEU A 218 21.07 2.77 5.81
CA LEU A 218 21.39 3.85 4.88
C LEU A 218 22.72 3.62 4.15
N ASP A 219 23.68 2.96 4.78
CA ASP A 219 24.91 2.49 4.13
C ASP A 219 24.59 1.52 2.99
N ASP A 220 23.72 0.52 3.23
CA ASP A 220 23.26 -0.42 2.21
C ASP A 220 22.53 0.32 1.07
N ALA A 221 21.61 1.22 1.41
CA ALA A 221 20.84 2.00 0.45
C ALA A 221 21.74 2.89 -0.42
N LYS A 222 22.72 3.56 0.19
CA LYS A 222 23.73 4.38 -0.50
C LYS A 222 24.56 3.53 -1.44
N PHE A 223 25.04 2.39 -0.98
CA PHE A 223 25.80 1.45 -1.79
C PHE A 223 25.02 0.99 -3.02
N PHE A 224 23.75 0.57 -2.87
CA PHE A 224 22.93 0.16 -3.99
C PHE A 224 22.73 1.30 -5.00
N TYR A 225 22.41 2.50 -4.51
CA TYR A 225 22.23 3.66 -5.36
C TYR A 225 23.50 4.02 -6.15
N GLU A 226 24.66 4.04 -5.48
CA GLU A 226 25.95 4.35 -6.12
C GLU A 226 26.39 3.29 -7.13
N GLU A 227 26.13 2.00 -6.86
CA GLU A 227 26.40 0.92 -7.81
C GLU A 227 25.47 0.98 -9.03
N ASP A 228 24.20 1.29 -8.82
CA ASP A 228 23.23 1.43 -9.91
C ASP A 228 23.57 2.59 -10.84
N LEU A 229 24.08 3.69 -10.33
CA LEU A 229 24.50 4.83 -11.13
C LEU A 229 25.67 4.53 -12.12
N LYS A 230 26.38 3.42 -11.94
CA LYS A 230 27.45 2.98 -12.85
C LYS A 230 26.93 2.25 -14.09
N ILE A 231 25.64 1.94 -14.14
CA ILE A 231 25.00 1.14 -15.18
C ILE A 231 23.97 2.01 -15.88
N SER A 232 23.99 2.05 -17.21
CA SER A 232 23.00 2.83 -17.95
C SER A 232 21.60 2.23 -17.87
N LEU A 233 20.56 3.08 -17.98
CA LEU A 233 19.18 2.62 -18.04
C LEU A 233 18.92 1.71 -19.25
N ASP A 234 19.58 1.96 -20.38
CA ASP A 234 19.50 1.08 -21.56
C ASP A 234 20.07 -0.32 -21.25
N GLU A 235 21.15 -0.42 -20.48
CA GLU A 235 21.71 -1.71 -20.07
C GLU A 235 20.79 -2.41 -19.05
N PHE A 236 20.21 -1.69 -18.10
CA PHE A 236 19.18 -2.24 -17.21
C PHE A 236 17.98 -2.75 -18.02
N ARG A 237 17.53 -2.00 -19.04
CA ARG A 237 16.44 -2.42 -19.91
C ARG A 237 16.73 -3.76 -20.59
N GLU A 238 17.93 -3.99 -21.11
CA GLU A 238 18.30 -5.27 -21.73
C GLU A 238 18.18 -6.44 -20.73
N ARG A 239 18.50 -6.21 -19.46
CA ARG A 239 18.39 -7.22 -18.40
C ARG A 239 16.95 -7.65 -18.14
N LEU A 240 15.95 -6.84 -18.49
CA LEU A 240 14.52 -7.16 -18.38
C LEU A 240 14.10 -8.38 -19.22
N ALA A 241 14.92 -8.80 -20.20
CA ALA A 241 14.69 -10.03 -20.95
C ALA A 241 14.60 -11.27 -20.04
N LYS A 242 15.23 -11.23 -18.87
CA LYS A 242 15.25 -12.34 -17.89
C LYS A 242 14.13 -12.22 -16.85
N VAL A 243 13.38 -11.12 -16.83
CA VAL A 243 12.29 -10.91 -15.88
C VAL A 243 10.98 -11.30 -16.56
N ALA A 244 10.31 -12.32 -16.04
CA ALA A 244 9.01 -12.74 -16.56
C ALA A 244 7.93 -11.71 -16.19
N PHE A 245 7.14 -11.27 -17.17
CA PHE A 245 5.91 -10.53 -16.93
C PHE A 245 4.74 -11.49 -16.72
N GLN A 246 4.45 -12.28 -17.72
CA GLN A 246 3.43 -13.32 -17.70
C GLN A 246 3.81 -14.40 -18.73
N GLU A 247 3.57 -15.68 -18.40
CA GLU A 247 4.05 -16.81 -19.19
C GLU A 247 3.73 -16.72 -20.69
N LYS A 248 2.50 -16.31 -21.03
CA LYS A 248 2.04 -16.21 -22.43
C LYS A 248 2.36 -14.86 -23.08
N LEU A 249 2.67 -13.82 -22.29
CA LEU A 249 2.95 -12.46 -22.76
C LEU A 249 4.44 -12.15 -22.80
N GLY A 250 5.28 -13.08 -22.30
CA GLY A 250 6.72 -12.98 -22.35
C GLY A 250 7.35 -12.19 -21.20
N SER A 251 8.53 -11.63 -21.46
CA SER A 251 9.32 -10.91 -20.48
C SER A 251 8.84 -9.45 -20.27
N VAL A 252 9.36 -8.82 -19.22
CA VAL A 252 9.15 -7.36 -19.01
C VAL A 252 9.81 -6.55 -20.13
N LEU A 253 10.89 -7.04 -20.75
CA LEU A 253 11.46 -6.38 -21.95
C LEU A 253 10.44 -6.37 -23.09
N ALA A 254 9.81 -7.50 -23.40
CA ALA A 254 8.77 -7.56 -24.43
C ALA A 254 7.58 -6.63 -24.11
N LYS A 255 7.21 -6.53 -22.84
CA LYS A 255 6.20 -5.55 -22.37
C LYS A 255 6.68 -4.12 -22.59
N SER A 256 7.92 -3.78 -22.25
CA SER A 256 8.50 -2.44 -22.48
C SER A 256 8.50 -2.05 -23.95
N GLU A 257 8.81 -2.99 -24.85
CA GLU A 257 8.75 -2.77 -26.30
C GLU A 257 7.33 -2.43 -26.77
N ARG A 258 6.32 -3.13 -26.26
CA ARG A 258 4.90 -2.83 -26.59
C ARG A 258 4.46 -1.48 -26.04
N ILE A 259 4.87 -1.15 -24.79
CA ILE A 259 4.59 0.17 -24.19
C ILE A 259 5.18 1.29 -25.04
N GLU A 260 6.44 1.16 -25.48
CA GLU A 260 7.13 2.15 -26.33
C GLU A 260 6.35 2.38 -27.64
N GLN A 261 5.96 1.32 -28.30
CA GLN A 261 5.21 1.42 -29.55
C GLN A 261 3.81 2.01 -29.34
N LEU A 262 3.10 1.63 -28.25
CA LEU A 262 1.82 2.23 -27.89
C LEU A 262 1.96 3.72 -27.56
N ALA A 263 2.98 4.12 -26.82
CA ALA A 263 3.23 5.53 -26.47
C ALA A 263 3.47 6.39 -27.73
N LEU A 264 4.29 5.91 -28.66
CA LEU A 264 4.53 6.57 -29.94
C LEU A 264 3.26 6.66 -30.79
N ALA A 265 2.45 5.62 -30.78
CA ALA A 265 1.18 5.59 -31.47
C ALA A 265 0.20 6.60 -30.88
N ILE A 266 0.02 6.61 -29.56
CA ILE A 266 -0.83 7.58 -28.85
C ILE A 266 -0.37 9.02 -29.14
N ALA A 267 0.95 9.28 -29.08
CA ALA A 267 1.51 10.61 -29.36
C ALA A 267 1.20 11.08 -30.80
N ARG A 268 1.27 10.18 -31.77
CA ARG A 268 0.95 10.46 -33.18
C ARG A 268 -0.52 10.81 -33.36
N GLU A 269 -1.43 10.00 -32.80
CA GLU A 269 -2.88 10.21 -32.93
C GLU A 269 -3.33 11.48 -32.20
N ALA A 270 -2.69 11.77 -31.08
CA ALA A 270 -2.91 13.03 -30.35
C ALA A 270 -2.30 14.26 -31.06
N HIS A 271 -1.73 14.09 -32.26
CA HIS A 271 -1.08 15.15 -33.04
C HIS A 271 -0.07 15.97 -32.24
N LEU A 272 0.69 15.31 -31.36
CA LEU A 272 1.68 15.99 -30.54
C LEU A 272 2.90 16.40 -31.36
N GLY A 273 3.53 17.51 -30.96
CA GLY A 273 4.77 17.96 -31.59
C GLY A 273 5.87 16.91 -31.50
N ALA A 274 6.75 16.85 -32.49
CA ALA A 274 7.79 15.83 -32.64
C ALA A 274 8.68 15.68 -31.38
N HIS A 275 8.96 16.78 -30.69
CA HIS A 275 9.77 16.75 -29.45
C HIS A 275 9.07 15.96 -28.35
N LEU A 276 7.82 16.29 -28.05
CA LEU A 276 7.04 15.62 -27.00
C LEU A 276 6.78 14.14 -27.34
N ALA A 277 6.57 13.82 -28.62
CA ALA A 277 6.44 12.44 -29.08
C ALA A 277 7.76 11.65 -28.87
N ALA A 278 8.90 12.28 -29.11
CA ALA A 278 10.22 11.69 -28.85
C ALA A 278 10.45 11.47 -27.35
N ASP A 279 10.10 12.43 -26.49
CA ASP A 279 10.20 12.32 -25.04
C ASP A 279 9.31 11.19 -24.50
N ALA A 280 8.06 11.11 -24.96
CA ALA A 280 7.15 10.02 -24.58
C ALA A 280 7.68 8.64 -25.03
N GLY A 281 8.23 8.55 -26.24
CA GLY A 281 8.87 7.33 -26.74
C GLY A 281 10.10 6.94 -25.91
N ARG A 282 11.00 7.90 -25.60
CA ARG A 282 12.18 7.64 -24.78
C ARG A 282 11.80 7.24 -23.34
N ALA A 283 10.85 7.93 -22.73
CA ALA A 283 10.37 7.58 -21.41
C ALA A 283 9.72 6.17 -21.39
N ALA A 284 8.91 5.83 -22.38
CA ALA A 284 8.32 4.51 -22.53
C ALA A 284 9.38 3.42 -22.71
N HIS A 285 10.45 3.70 -23.46
CA HIS A 285 11.59 2.80 -23.65
C HIS A 285 12.27 2.45 -22.32
N LEU A 286 12.40 3.41 -21.40
CA LEU A 286 13.15 3.29 -20.16
C LEU A 286 12.29 2.99 -18.93
N CYS A 287 10.98 3.18 -18.98
CA CYS A 287 10.11 3.25 -17.80
C CYS A 287 10.09 2.00 -16.90
N LYS A 288 10.56 0.85 -17.38
CA LYS A 288 10.66 -0.39 -16.60
C LYS A 288 12.10 -0.78 -16.26
N ALA A 289 13.10 0.01 -16.73
CA ALA A 289 14.51 -0.35 -16.60
C ALA A 289 14.96 -0.51 -15.14
N ASP A 290 14.43 0.29 -14.24
CA ASP A 290 14.78 0.29 -12.81
C ASP A 290 14.35 -0.98 -12.04
N LEU A 291 13.45 -1.79 -12.59
CA LEU A 291 12.98 -3.03 -11.95
C LEU A 291 14.10 -4.04 -11.65
N VAL A 292 15.23 -3.95 -12.34
CA VAL A 292 16.40 -4.82 -12.14
C VAL A 292 17.57 -4.12 -11.48
N SER A 293 17.39 -2.88 -11.03
CA SER A 293 18.38 -2.17 -10.22
C SER A 293 18.45 -2.74 -8.81
N ASN A 294 19.60 -2.61 -8.17
CA ASN A 294 19.79 -3.09 -6.80
C ASN A 294 18.83 -2.39 -5.82
N ALA A 295 18.68 -1.07 -5.97
CA ALA A 295 17.78 -0.31 -5.11
C ALA A 295 16.32 -0.75 -5.25
N VAL A 296 15.80 -0.98 -6.45
CA VAL A 296 14.39 -1.41 -6.63
C VAL A 296 14.17 -2.87 -6.24
N VAL A 297 15.18 -3.73 -6.38
CA VAL A 297 15.10 -5.11 -5.88
C VAL A 297 14.95 -5.16 -4.36
N GLU A 298 15.64 -4.28 -3.63
CA GLU A 298 15.51 -4.16 -2.16
C GLU A 298 14.27 -3.34 -1.76
N PHE A 299 14.04 -2.21 -2.43
CA PHE A 299 12.94 -1.27 -2.17
C PHE A 299 11.93 -1.29 -3.31
N THR A 300 11.16 -2.37 -3.41
CA THR A 300 10.25 -2.61 -4.55
C THR A 300 9.17 -1.56 -4.73
N SER A 301 8.79 -0.84 -3.67
CA SER A 301 7.82 0.26 -3.74
C SER A 301 8.35 1.48 -4.49
N GLN A 302 9.68 1.60 -4.66
CA GLN A 302 10.36 2.71 -5.32
C GLN A 302 10.52 2.52 -6.83
N GLN A 303 9.91 1.49 -7.40
CA GLN A 303 9.85 1.31 -8.85
C GLN A 303 9.22 2.54 -9.54
N GLY A 304 9.83 2.98 -10.62
CA GLY A 304 9.51 4.23 -11.31
C GLY A 304 10.17 5.45 -10.67
N VAL A 305 10.10 5.60 -9.35
CA VAL A 305 10.76 6.71 -8.63
C VAL A 305 12.27 6.66 -8.85
N MET A 306 12.88 5.50 -8.64
CA MET A 306 14.31 5.31 -8.86
C MET A 306 14.68 5.45 -10.33
N GLY A 307 13.82 4.97 -11.23
CA GLY A 307 14.00 5.18 -12.67
C GLY A 307 14.09 6.66 -13.04
N GLY A 308 13.28 7.52 -12.44
CA GLY A 308 13.35 8.97 -12.62
C GLY A 308 14.67 9.56 -12.10
N TYR A 309 15.14 9.16 -10.91
CA TYR A 309 16.45 9.62 -10.41
C TYR A 309 17.61 9.18 -11.28
N TYR A 310 17.61 7.93 -11.76
CA TYR A 310 18.64 7.44 -12.68
C TYR A 310 18.60 8.17 -14.02
N ALA A 311 17.40 8.42 -14.57
CA ALA A 311 17.26 9.18 -15.82
C ALA A 311 17.86 10.58 -15.69
N THR A 312 17.54 11.32 -14.63
CA THR A 312 18.13 12.64 -14.36
C THR A 312 19.66 12.56 -14.21
N ALA A 313 20.16 11.60 -13.44
CA ALA A 313 21.60 11.44 -13.20
C ALA A 313 22.37 11.08 -14.50
N MET A 314 21.72 10.39 -15.44
CA MET A 314 22.29 9.99 -16.73
C MET A 314 22.08 11.01 -17.84
N GLY A 315 21.48 12.18 -17.54
CA GLY A 315 21.35 13.30 -18.46
C GLY A 315 20.14 13.26 -19.38
N GLU A 316 19.13 12.43 -19.08
CA GLU A 316 17.82 12.56 -19.71
C GLU A 316 17.18 13.91 -19.32
N ASN A 317 16.33 14.46 -20.17
CA ASN A 317 15.63 15.70 -19.86
C ASN A 317 14.54 15.48 -18.79
N ASP A 318 14.10 16.58 -18.17
CA ASP A 318 13.14 16.54 -17.05
C ASP A 318 11.79 15.89 -17.46
N GLU A 319 11.30 16.12 -18.69
CA GLU A 319 10.04 15.53 -19.17
C GLU A 319 10.15 13.99 -19.22
N VAL A 320 11.28 13.45 -19.71
CA VAL A 320 11.56 12.01 -19.73
C VAL A 320 11.69 11.44 -18.32
N ALA A 321 12.47 12.11 -17.47
CA ALA A 321 12.69 11.65 -16.10
C ALA A 321 11.39 11.63 -15.27
N HIS A 322 10.57 12.68 -15.36
CA HIS A 322 9.27 12.75 -14.72
C HIS A 322 8.30 11.71 -15.29
N ALA A 323 8.28 11.50 -16.60
CA ALA A 323 7.44 10.49 -17.21
C ALA A 323 7.81 9.08 -16.75
N ILE A 324 9.09 8.75 -16.59
CA ILE A 324 9.55 7.48 -16.02
C ILE A 324 9.08 7.35 -14.57
N ARG A 325 9.22 8.40 -13.76
CA ARG A 325 8.78 8.41 -12.37
C ARG A 325 7.28 8.17 -12.24
N ASP A 326 6.48 8.82 -13.05
CA ASP A 326 5.03 8.93 -12.87
C ASP A 326 4.23 7.88 -13.64
N HIS A 327 4.83 7.05 -14.50
CA HIS A 327 4.08 6.14 -15.37
C HIS A 327 3.22 5.09 -14.63
N TYR A 328 3.53 4.79 -13.38
CA TYR A 328 2.68 3.91 -12.55
C TYR A 328 1.44 4.62 -12.02
N ARG A 329 1.42 5.96 -11.97
CA ARG A 329 0.28 6.74 -11.45
C ARG A 329 -0.94 6.68 -12.39
N PRO A 330 -2.16 6.72 -11.83
CA PRO A 330 -2.49 6.54 -10.44
C PRO A 330 -2.37 5.06 -10.03
N ARG A 331 -1.83 4.80 -8.83
CA ARG A 331 -1.60 3.44 -8.30
C ARG A 331 -2.79 2.91 -7.50
N PHE A 332 -3.61 3.84 -6.96
CA PHE A 332 -4.81 3.54 -6.17
C PHE A 332 -5.84 4.67 -6.32
N ALA A 333 -7.04 4.47 -5.79
CA ALA A 333 -8.09 5.50 -5.83
C ALA A 333 -7.69 6.73 -5.01
N GLY A 334 -7.69 7.91 -5.65
CA GLY A 334 -7.27 9.17 -5.04
C GLY A 334 -5.75 9.44 -5.11
N ASP A 335 -4.97 8.57 -5.77
CA ASP A 335 -3.56 8.85 -6.07
C ASP A 335 -3.43 10.00 -7.07
N GLU A 336 -2.29 10.66 -7.05
CA GLU A 336 -1.95 11.71 -8.00
C GLU A 336 -1.88 11.17 -9.43
N LEU A 337 -2.22 12.01 -10.38
CA LEU A 337 -2.06 11.72 -11.79
C LEU A 337 -0.68 12.18 -12.28
N PRO A 338 -0.14 11.57 -13.37
CA PRO A 338 1.10 12.06 -13.98
C PRO A 338 1.01 13.56 -14.30
N GLU A 339 2.07 14.31 -14.03
CA GLU A 339 2.07 15.76 -14.22
C GLU A 339 2.27 16.17 -15.67
N GLY A 340 3.28 15.61 -16.32
CA GLY A 340 3.65 15.92 -17.72
C GLY A 340 2.81 15.16 -18.75
N THR A 341 2.76 15.67 -19.98
CA THR A 341 2.04 15.02 -21.08
C THR A 341 2.70 13.68 -21.46
N ALA A 342 4.03 13.62 -21.51
CA ALA A 342 4.74 12.37 -21.76
C ALA A 342 4.42 11.32 -20.67
N GLY A 343 4.41 11.72 -19.40
CA GLY A 343 4.02 10.85 -18.29
C GLY A 343 2.59 10.29 -18.42
N CYS A 344 1.65 11.13 -18.81
CA CYS A 344 0.27 10.71 -19.09
C CYS A 344 0.20 9.66 -20.20
N ILE A 345 0.93 9.86 -21.29
CA ILE A 345 0.97 8.94 -22.44
C ILE A 345 1.55 7.59 -22.02
N VAL A 346 2.73 7.60 -21.36
CA VAL A 346 3.39 6.37 -20.92
C VAL A 346 2.54 5.62 -19.90
N ALA A 347 1.91 6.32 -18.96
CA ALA A 347 1.00 5.72 -17.99
C ALA A 347 -0.23 5.07 -18.65
N CYS A 348 -0.81 5.70 -19.67
CA CYS A 348 -1.88 5.11 -20.47
C CYS A 348 -1.39 3.90 -21.26
N ALA A 349 -0.24 3.98 -21.91
CA ALA A 349 0.34 2.90 -22.71
C ALA A 349 0.63 1.65 -21.85
N ASP A 350 1.23 1.79 -20.67
CA ASP A 350 1.51 0.68 -19.74
C ASP A 350 0.21 0.00 -19.27
N LYS A 351 -0.79 0.80 -18.90
CA LYS A 351 -2.09 0.29 -18.44
C LYS A 351 -2.86 -0.39 -19.56
N LEU A 352 -2.83 0.16 -20.77
CA LEU A 352 -3.47 -0.43 -21.97
C LEU A 352 -2.81 -1.76 -22.35
N ASP A 353 -1.47 -1.83 -22.40
CA ASP A 353 -0.76 -3.08 -22.66
C ASP A 353 -1.15 -4.18 -21.67
N THR A 354 -1.23 -3.82 -20.38
CA THR A 354 -1.62 -4.79 -19.34
C THR A 354 -3.05 -5.27 -19.55
N ILE A 355 -4.01 -4.35 -19.73
CA ILE A 355 -5.42 -4.69 -19.93
C ILE A 355 -5.58 -5.59 -21.14
N ALA A 356 -5.11 -5.14 -22.31
CA ALA A 356 -5.27 -5.86 -23.56
C ALA A 356 -4.55 -7.22 -23.53
N GLY A 357 -3.32 -7.27 -22.99
CA GLY A 357 -2.56 -8.51 -22.89
C GLY A 357 -3.25 -9.56 -22.01
N ILE A 358 -3.75 -9.18 -20.83
CA ILE A 358 -4.41 -10.11 -19.92
C ILE A 358 -5.76 -10.61 -20.49
N PHE A 359 -6.52 -9.74 -21.15
CA PHE A 359 -7.72 -10.17 -21.86
C PHE A 359 -7.40 -11.13 -23.02
N ALA A 360 -6.35 -10.85 -23.78
CA ALA A 360 -5.91 -11.68 -24.89
C ALA A 360 -5.54 -13.12 -24.51
N ILE A 361 -5.01 -13.32 -23.33
CA ILE A 361 -4.68 -14.66 -22.82
C ILE A 361 -5.86 -15.37 -22.15
N GLY A 362 -7.04 -14.71 -22.08
CA GLY A 362 -8.27 -15.28 -21.54
C GLY A 362 -8.35 -15.22 -20.00
N GLU A 363 -7.66 -14.29 -19.35
CA GLU A 363 -7.67 -14.10 -17.89
C GLU A 363 -8.37 -12.79 -17.45
N PRO A 364 -9.59 -12.48 -17.93
CA PRO A 364 -10.29 -11.24 -17.54
C PRO A 364 -10.64 -11.24 -16.04
N PRO A 365 -10.78 -10.07 -15.42
CA PRO A 365 -11.18 -9.98 -14.02
C PRO A 365 -12.59 -10.53 -13.82
N THR A 366 -12.79 -11.22 -12.68
CA THR A 366 -14.12 -11.70 -12.26
C THR A 366 -14.74 -10.79 -11.19
N GLY A 367 -16.00 -10.99 -10.80
CA GLY A 367 -16.67 -10.20 -9.76
C GLY A 367 -15.85 -10.11 -8.45
N SER A 368 -15.16 -11.20 -8.08
CA SER A 368 -14.42 -11.34 -6.82
C SER A 368 -12.90 -11.35 -6.94
N SER A 369 -12.34 -11.44 -8.16
CA SER A 369 -10.90 -11.57 -8.37
C SER A 369 -10.40 -10.68 -9.51
N ASP A 370 -9.33 -9.92 -9.23
CA ASP A 370 -8.64 -9.07 -10.19
C ASP A 370 -7.13 -9.03 -9.84
N PRO A 371 -6.41 -10.13 -10.07
CA PRO A 371 -5.02 -10.25 -9.65
C PRO A 371 -4.08 -9.27 -10.36
N TYR A 372 -4.44 -8.83 -11.56
CA TYR A 372 -3.66 -7.87 -12.35
C TYR A 372 -4.14 -6.42 -12.18
N ALA A 373 -5.13 -6.16 -11.32
CA ALA A 373 -5.67 -4.84 -11.05
C ALA A 373 -6.20 -4.10 -12.32
N LEU A 374 -6.82 -4.83 -13.26
CA LEU A 374 -7.28 -4.30 -14.54
C LEU A 374 -8.35 -3.22 -14.37
N ARG A 375 -9.24 -3.36 -13.38
CA ARG A 375 -10.26 -2.34 -13.07
C ARG A 375 -9.61 -1.02 -12.67
N ARG A 376 -8.59 -1.10 -11.80
CA ARG A 376 -7.84 0.08 -11.35
C ARG A 376 -7.07 0.71 -12.51
N ALA A 377 -6.47 -0.10 -13.37
CA ALA A 377 -5.79 0.37 -14.57
C ALA A 377 -6.75 1.11 -15.50
N ALA A 378 -7.95 0.56 -15.74
CA ALA A 378 -8.98 1.18 -16.57
C ALA A 378 -9.46 2.53 -16.01
N ILE A 379 -9.77 2.58 -14.70
CA ILE A 379 -10.15 3.83 -14.02
C ILE A 379 -9.00 4.85 -14.09
N GLY A 380 -7.75 4.40 -13.94
CA GLY A 380 -6.57 5.25 -14.06
C GLY A 380 -6.46 5.91 -15.43
N ILE A 381 -6.68 5.17 -16.51
CA ILE A 381 -6.70 5.73 -17.88
C ILE A 381 -7.79 6.79 -18.01
N ILE A 382 -9.02 6.49 -17.58
CA ILE A 382 -10.15 7.42 -17.66
C ILE A 382 -9.84 8.72 -16.91
N ASN A 383 -9.29 8.63 -15.70
CA ASN A 383 -8.93 9.81 -14.92
C ASN A 383 -7.82 10.65 -15.59
N ILE A 384 -6.79 10.01 -16.15
CA ILE A 384 -5.73 10.70 -16.88
C ILE A 384 -6.31 11.44 -18.08
N LEU A 385 -7.14 10.77 -18.89
CA LEU A 385 -7.74 11.36 -20.09
C LEU A 385 -8.65 12.53 -19.72
N ARG A 386 -9.50 12.38 -18.71
CA ARG A 386 -10.42 13.42 -18.27
C ARG A 386 -9.73 14.66 -17.72
N ASP A 387 -8.75 14.45 -16.83
CA ASP A 387 -8.27 15.53 -15.99
C ASP A 387 -6.94 16.15 -16.48
N ARG A 388 -6.15 15.42 -17.28
CA ARG A 388 -4.82 15.86 -17.72
C ARG A 388 -4.71 16.14 -19.23
N LEU A 389 -5.52 15.50 -20.05
CA LEU A 389 -5.45 15.62 -21.52
C LEU A 389 -6.65 16.30 -22.18
N PRO A 390 -7.59 16.96 -21.48
CA PRO A 390 -8.84 17.46 -22.08
C PRO A 390 -8.66 18.51 -23.16
N ASN A 391 -7.51 19.16 -23.28
CA ASN A 391 -7.28 20.33 -24.15
C ASN A 391 -6.08 20.18 -25.12
N ARG A 392 -5.54 18.98 -25.31
CA ARG A 392 -4.32 18.80 -26.12
C ARG A 392 -4.52 18.06 -27.44
N GLY A 393 -5.55 18.45 -28.19
CA GLY A 393 -5.78 17.89 -29.53
C GLY A 393 -6.54 16.56 -29.51
N PHE A 394 -6.92 16.11 -28.36
CA PHE A 394 -7.86 15.01 -28.22
C PHE A 394 -9.27 15.55 -28.52
N PRO A 395 -10.09 14.90 -29.36
CA PRO A 395 -11.45 15.34 -29.63
C PRO A 395 -12.23 15.47 -28.33
N GLN A 396 -13.09 16.47 -28.20
CA GLN A 396 -14.01 16.61 -27.08
C GLN A 396 -15.41 16.12 -27.50
N GLY A 397 -16.04 15.27 -26.69
CA GLY A 397 -17.38 14.78 -26.92
C GLY A 397 -17.43 13.43 -27.63
N GLU A 398 -18.54 13.15 -28.32
CA GLU A 398 -18.84 11.85 -28.92
C GLU A 398 -17.80 11.33 -29.94
N GLU A 399 -16.98 12.20 -30.52
CA GLU A 399 -15.90 11.83 -31.47
C GLU A 399 -14.71 11.10 -30.83
N TRP A 400 -14.62 11.10 -29.48
CA TRP A 400 -13.53 10.42 -28.75
C TRP A 400 -13.57 8.90 -28.85
N THR A 401 -14.71 8.36 -29.12
CA THR A 401 -15.02 7.01 -28.69
C THR A 401 -14.59 5.96 -29.69
N GLU A 402 -14.87 6.12 -30.95
CA GLU A 402 -14.63 5.06 -31.92
C GLU A 402 -13.22 5.06 -32.51
N GLU A 403 -12.67 6.22 -32.79
CA GLU A 403 -11.44 6.35 -33.58
C GLU A 403 -10.16 6.16 -32.75
N PHE A 404 -10.10 6.71 -31.54
CA PHE A 404 -8.97 6.52 -30.63
C PHE A 404 -8.88 5.08 -30.13
N CYS A 405 -10.01 4.44 -29.92
CA CYS A 405 -10.05 3.08 -29.39
C CYS A 405 -9.99 2.02 -30.48
N ARG A 406 -10.45 2.30 -31.67
CA ARG A 406 -10.19 1.51 -32.88
C ARG A 406 -8.69 1.46 -33.18
N PHE A 407 -8.00 2.59 -33.00
CA PHE A 407 -6.57 2.72 -33.21
C PHE A 407 -5.74 1.83 -32.27
N THR A 408 -6.03 1.80 -30.96
CA THR A 408 -5.35 0.92 -30.02
C THR A 408 -5.64 -0.56 -30.26
N ALA A 409 -6.74 -0.89 -30.95
CA ALA A 409 -7.16 -2.25 -31.24
C ALA A 409 -6.80 -2.75 -32.65
N GLU A 410 -6.76 -1.89 -33.66
CA GLU A 410 -6.60 -2.28 -35.07
C GLU A 410 -5.15 -2.29 -35.57
N GLU A 411 -4.23 -1.50 -34.96
CA GLU A 411 -2.87 -1.46 -35.44
C GLU A 411 -1.98 -2.59 -34.84
N ARG A 412 -1.83 -3.66 -35.61
CA ARG A 412 -0.77 -4.70 -35.65
C ARG A 412 -0.25 -5.29 -34.34
N PHE A 413 -0.49 -4.68 -33.18
CA PHE A 413 -0.02 -5.15 -31.89
C PHE A 413 -0.75 -6.36 -31.39
N PHE A 414 -2.06 -6.44 -31.69
CA PHE A 414 -2.95 -7.51 -31.28
C PHE A 414 -3.41 -8.39 -32.46
N GLN A 415 -2.62 -8.55 -33.50
CA GLN A 415 -2.96 -9.39 -34.68
C GLN A 415 -3.34 -10.84 -34.34
N ARG A 416 -3.20 -11.24 -33.08
CA ARG A 416 -3.66 -12.55 -32.58
C ARG A 416 -4.81 -12.45 -31.57
N CYS A 417 -5.29 -11.27 -31.27
CA CYS A 417 -6.36 -11.08 -30.29
C CYS A 417 -7.69 -10.80 -30.98
N PRO A 418 -8.72 -11.65 -30.77
CA PRO A 418 -10.05 -11.43 -31.29
C PRO A 418 -10.84 -10.37 -30.50
N GLU A 419 -10.16 -9.55 -29.70
CA GLU A 419 -10.75 -8.66 -28.72
C GLU A 419 -10.52 -7.20 -29.12
N THR A 420 -11.56 -6.40 -29.02
CA THR A 420 -11.54 -4.96 -29.30
C THR A 420 -11.66 -4.20 -27.97
N VAL A 421 -10.74 -3.29 -27.73
CA VAL A 421 -10.77 -2.36 -26.58
C VAL A 421 -11.17 -0.98 -27.12
N TYR A 422 -12.19 -0.37 -26.56
CA TYR A 422 -12.59 0.98 -26.95
C TYR A 422 -13.11 1.79 -25.76
N LEU A 423 -12.96 3.11 -25.86
CA LEU A 423 -13.62 4.04 -24.96
C LEU A 423 -15.01 4.35 -25.51
N ASP A 424 -16.01 4.30 -24.67
CA ASP A 424 -17.37 4.67 -25.01
C ASP A 424 -17.91 5.69 -24.01
N PHE A 425 -18.92 6.47 -24.41
CA PHE A 425 -19.60 7.41 -23.53
C PHE A 425 -21.06 7.01 -23.44
N GLU A 426 -21.38 6.18 -22.49
CA GLU A 426 -22.75 5.77 -22.25
C GLU A 426 -23.39 6.66 -21.18
N LEU A 427 -24.57 7.20 -21.45
CA LEU A 427 -25.30 8.06 -20.50
C LEU A 427 -24.52 9.29 -20.01
N GLY A 428 -23.56 9.80 -20.81
CA GLY A 428 -22.76 10.97 -20.46
C GLY A 428 -21.60 10.68 -19.49
N MET A 429 -21.30 9.42 -19.23
CA MET A 429 -20.15 8.99 -18.43
C MET A 429 -19.13 8.24 -19.28
N PRO A 430 -17.82 8.53 -19.12
CA PRO A 430 -16.79 7.81 -19.84
C PRO A 430 -16.71 6.37 -19.33
N VAL A 431 -16.66 5.42 -20.23
CA VAL A 431 -16.53 3.99 -19.95
C VAL A 431 -15.44 3.40 -20.83
N LEU A 432 -14.60 2.55 -20.24
CA LEU A 432 -13.70 1.70 -20.99
C LEU A 432 -14.45 0.41 -21.33
N ALA A 433 -14.69 0.15 -22.60
CA ALA A 433 -15.35 -1.06 -23.05
C ALA A 433 -14.34 -2.03 -23.67
N ILE A 434 -14.37 -3.27 -23.25
CA ILE A 434 -13.51 -4.34 -23.79
C ILE A 434 -14.42 -5.42 -24.35
N ARG A 435 -14.32 -5.65 -25.67
CA ARG A 435 -15.09 -6.64 -26.38
C ARG A 435 -14.29 -7.89 -26.64
N SER A 436 -14.74 -9.02 -26.11
CA SER A 436 -14.19 -10.35 -26.36
C SER A 436 -15.27 -11.23 -26.99
N GLY A 437 -15.15 -11.47 -28.28
CA GLY A 437 -16.16 -12.20 -29.05
C GLY A 437 -17.53 -11.51 -28.99
N LYS A 438 -18.54 -12.20 -28.42
CA LYS A 438 -19.90 -11.65 -28.23
C LYS A 438 -20.11 -10.96 -26.89
N LYS A 439 -19.09 -10.90 -26.02
CA LYS A 439 -19.19 -10.32 -24.68
C LYS A 439 -18.46 -8.98 -24.65
N THR A 440 -19.16 -7.94 -24.17
CA THR A 440 -18.56 -6.62 -23.89
C THR A 440 -18.54 -6.40 -22.38
N THR A 441 -17.42 -5.97 -21.84
CA THR A 441 -17.27 -5.60 -20.44
C THR A 441 -17.02 -4.11 -20.36
N PHE A 442 -17.86 -3.40 -19.63
CA PHE A 442 -17.77 -1.95 -19.42
C PHE A 442 -17.20 -1.65 -18.03
N PHE A 443 -16.29 -0.69 -17.95
CA PHE A 443 -15.69 -0.22 -16.71
C PHE A 443 -16.10 1.25 -16.50
N TYR A 444 -17.10 1.45 -15.65
CA TYR A 444 -17.52 2.80 -15.23
C TYR A 444 -16.61 3.29 -14.10
N LEU A 445 -16.56 4.62 -13.90
CA LEU A 445 -15.73 5.25 -12.84
C LEU A 445 -15.93 4.64 -11.44
N ASP A 446 -17.14 4.19 -11.13
CA ASP A 446 -17.47 3.69 -9.80
C ASP A 446 -17.68 2.17 -9.70
N LYS A 447 -18.02 1.48 -10.80
CA LYS A 447 -18.24 0.03 -10.79
C LYS A 447 -18.06 -0.60 -12.18
N PRO A 448 -17.39 -1.77 -12.27
CA PRO A 448 -17.42 -2.57 -13.49
C PRO A 448 -18.79 -3.25 -13.65
N ILE A 449 -19.38 -3.16 -14.84
CA ILE A 449 -20.62 -3.87 -15.19
C ILE A 449 -20.28 -4.89 -16.26
N SER A 450 -20.59 -6.16 -15.99
CA SER A 450 -20.52 -7.23 -16.98
C SER A 450 -21.92 -7.49 -17.52
N LEU A 451 -22.14 -7.21 -18.80
CA LEU A 451 -23.42 -7.50 -19.47
C LEU A 451 -23.46 -8.95 -19.95
N ALA A 452 -24.62 -9.58 -19.84
CA ALA A 452 -24.84 -10.92 -20.35
C ALA A 452 -24.71 -10.95 -21.90
N PRO A 453 -24.33 -12.10 -22.52
CA PRO A 453 -23.98 -12.17 -23.94
C PRO A 453 -25.08 -11.80 -24.95
N ASN A 454 -26.27 -11.41 -24.55
CA ASN A 454 -27.43 -11.14 -25.42
C ASN A 454 -28.07 -9.78 -25.19
N THR A 455 -27.40 -8.82 -24.58
CA THR A 455 -27.93 -7.46 -24.51
C THR A 455 -27.49 -6.72 -25.78
N GLU A 456 -28.35 -6.71 -26.81
CA GLU A 456 -28.24 -5.78 -27.93
C GLU A 456 -28.79 -4.42 -27.44
N PHE A 457 -27.98 -3.36 -27.59
CA PHE A 457 -28.41 -1.98 -27.51
C PHE A 457 -28.74 -1.48 -28.91
#